data_5b8034c6a8c5bc917896f39ee18e047b
#
_entry.id   5b8034c6a8c5bc917896f39ee18e047b
#
_cell.length_a   1.000
_cell.length_b   1.000
_cell.length_c   1.000
_cell.angle_alpha   90.00
_cell.angle_beta   90.00
_cell.angle_gamma   90.00
#
_symmetry.space_group_name_H-M   'P 1'
#
loop_
_entity.id
_entity.type
_entity.pdbx_description
1 polymer ?
#
loop_
_entity_poly.entity_id
_entity_poly.type
_entity_poly.pdbx_seq_one_letter_code
_entity_poly.pdbx_strand_id
1 'polypeptide(L)'
;MSASPSLRARQLAVSLLLALLLAAAGLLAMVFGSSGLDLATTLTALWAPEQAEPTARAIVWQIRLPRILLAAVVGATLSLGGLVFQALLRNPLAEPYILGISGGSAVGAIGGMLLGLTMFPGVTVAAFLGSMVTLALVLLLPASRAATGKDSLLLGGVMVNAFCSAVITFLISLSQESTQVHHILFWLMGDFSMLKSEQLPILLLILPCLALIFVMARPMNLLLLGRESASALGVNVQRVRVLLLVATSFMVSLVVCQSGLVGFVGLVIPHIFRQLLGSDHRLLAPACVLGGGAYLVFCDLLARMLSKTGEMPVGIVTALIGAPLFIFLLWRARR
;
A
#
# COMPACT_ATOMS: atom_id res chain seq x y z
N MET A 1 -23.30 -19.36 -29.67
CA MET A 1 -21.90 -19.12 -29.19
C MET A 1 -21.72 -17.60 -29.06
N SER A 2 -21.81 -17.06 -27.86
CA SER A 2 -21.56 -15.62 -27.61
C SER A 2 -20.07 -15.38 -27.77
N ALA A 3 -19.68 -14.47 -28.68
CA ALA A 3 -18.27 -14.08 -28.86
C ALA A 3 -17.71 -13.59 -27.52
N SER A 4 -16.60 -14.18 -27.07
CA SER A 4 -15.93 -13.72 -25.86
C SER A 4 -15.53 -12.25 -26.02
N PRO A 5 -15.84 -11.38 -25.06
CA PRO A 5 -15.54 -9.95 -25.18
C PRO A 5 -14.05 -9.74 -25.39
N SER A 6 -13.68 -8.79 -26.26
CA SER A 6 -12.28 -8.46 -26.50
C SER A 6 -11.58 -8.07 -25.17
N LEU A 7 -10.28 -8.34 -25.05
CA LEU A 7 -9.51 -8.01 -23.84
C LEU A 7 -9.72 -6.54 -23.40
N ARG A 8 -9.81 -5.61 -24.37
CA ARG A 8 -10.05 -4.20 -24.10
C ARG A 8 -11.45 -3.95 -23.49
N ALA A 9 -12.50 -4.60 -24.03
CA ALA A 9 -13.84 -4.47 -23.50
C ALA A 9 -13.91 -5.02 -22.05
N ARG A 10 -13.28 -6.17 -21.79
CA ARG A 10 -13.19 -6.74 -20.43
C ARG A 10 -12.41 -5.83 -19.48
N GLN A 11 -11.31 -5.24 -19.93
CA GLN A 11 -10.51 -4.30 -19.15
C GLN A 11 -11.32 -3.05 -18.79
N LEU A 12 -12.03 -2.46 -19.74
CA LEU A 12 -12.89 -1.29 -19.51
C LEU A 12 -14.03 -1.61 -18.53
N ALA A 13 -14.72 -2.73 -18.73
CA ALA A 13 -15.82 -3.13 -17.84
C ALA A 13 -15.37 -3.34 -16.41
N VAL A 14 -14.26 -4.07 -16.20
CA VAL A 14 -13.69 -4.30 -14.86
C VAL A 14 -13.22 -2.99 -14.23
N SER A 15 -12.52 -2.14 -14.99
CA SER A 15 -12.04 -0.86 -14.46
C SER A 15 -13.20 0.07 -14.10
N LEU A 16 -14.25 0.11 -14.89
CA LEU A 16 -15.44 0.92 -14.59
C LEU A 16 -16.15 0.43 -13.33
N LEU A 17 -16.37 -0.89 -13.22
CA LEU A 17 -16.97 -1.50 -12.02
C LEU A 17 -16.18 -1.17 -10.75
N LEU A 18 -14.86 -1.33 -10.80
CA LEU A 18 -14.00 -1.07 -9.65
C LEU A 18 -13.85 0.42 -9.34
N ALA A 19 -13.90 1.30 -10.35
CA ALA A 19 -13.96 2.74 -10.15
C ALA A 19 -15.27 3.17 -9.46
N LEU A 20 -16.41 2.57 -9.86
CA LEU A 20 -17.69 2.78 -9.18
C LEU A 20 -17.64 2.27 -7.72
N LEU A 21 -17.02 1.12 -7.47
CA LEU A 21 -16.82 0.60 -6.12
C LEU A 21 -15.95 1.53 -5.27
N LEU A 22 -14.86 2.06 -5.82
CA LEU A 22 -14.00 3.03 -5.13
C LEU A 22 -14.76 4.32 -4.83
N ALA A 23 -15.53 4.83 -5.80
CA ALA A 23 -16.36 6.01 -5.61
C ALA A 23 -17.44 5.78 -4.54
N ALA A 24 -18.11 4.63 -4.56
CA ALA A 24 -19.09 4.26 -3.53
C ALA A 24 -18.47 4.13 -2.14
N ALA A 25 -17.30 3.48 -2.02
CA ALA A 25 -16.57 3.40 -0.77
C ALA A 25 -16.16 4.80 -0.26
N GLY A 26 -15.70 5.68 -1.16
CA GLY A 26 -15.35 7.06 -0.84
C GLY A 26 -16.57 7.87 -0.36
N LEU A 27 -17.72 7.75 -1.03
CA LEU A 27 -18.96 8.40 -0.61
C LEU A 27 -19.44 7.89 0.75
N LEU A 28 -19.42 6.58 0.97
CA LEU A 28 -19.76 6.00 2.28
C LEU A 28 -18.80 6.52 3.37
N ALA A 29 -17.49 6.54 3.07
CA ALA A 29 -16.49 7.04 3.99
C ALA A 29 -16.58 8.56 4.24
N MET A 30 -17.17 9.31 3.30
CA MET A 30 -17.47 10.73 3.47
C MET A 30 -18.68 10.96 4.38
N VAL A 31 -19.72 10.15 4.25
CA VAL A 31 -20.96 10.28 5.04
C VAL A 31 -20.78 9.71 6.44
N PHE A 32 -20.27 8.48 6.56
CA PHE A 32 -20.12 7.78 7.83
C PHE A 32 -18.76 8.06 8.48
N GLY A 33 -18.74 8.19 9.80
CA GLY A 33 -17.52 8.41 10.59
C GLY A 33 -17.83 8.76 12.05
N SER A 34 -16.81 8.98 12.86
CA SER A 34 -16.90 9.22 14.31
C SER A 34 -17.45 10.61 14.69
N SER A 35 -17.56 11.56 13.76
CA SER A 35 -17.90 12.96 14.08
C SER A 35 -19.40 13.26 14.25
N GLY A 36 -20.29 12.27 14.09
CA GLY A 36 -21.73 12.45 14.30
C GLY A 36 -22.44 13.37 13.29
N LEU A 37 -21.78 13.79 12.19
CA LEU A 37 -22.43 14.59 11.15
C LEU A 37 -23.49 13.75 10.44
N ASP A 38 -24.68 14.32 10.27
CA ASP A 38 -25.75 13.72 9.48
C ASP A 38 -25.48 13.81 7.98
N LEU A 39 -26.25 13.04 7.19
CA LEU A 39 -26.10 12.98 5.74
C LEU A 39 -26.33 14.35 5.08
N ALA A 40 -27.37 15.07 5.52
CA ALA A 40 -27.74 16.35 4.92
C ALA A 40 -26.64 17.40 5.13
N THR A 41 -26.13 17.53 6.35
CA THR A 41 -25.01 18.43 6.68
C THR A 41 -23.75 18.08 5.93
N THR A 42 -23.43 16.78 5.78
CA THR A 42 -22.27 16.33 5.02
C THR A 42 -22.40 16.68 3.54
N LEU A 43 -23.57 16.45 2.93
CA LEU A 43 -23.82 16.80 1.53
C LEU A 43 -23.78 18.31 1.32
N THR A 44 -24.37 19.10 2.22
CA THR A 44 -24.29 20.57 2.15
C THR A 44 -22.84 21.05 2.25
N ALA A 45 -22.03 20.51 3.15
CA ALA A 45 -20.62 20.85 3.27
C ALA A 45 -19.81 20.46 2.04
N LEU A 46 -20.21 19.43 1.30
CA LEU A 46 -19.53 18.96 0.09
C LEU A 46 -19.90 19.81 -1.14
N TRP A 47 -21.21 20.07 -1.37
CA TRP A 47 -21.72 20.69 -2.59
C TRP A 47 -21.90 22.21 -2.47
N ALA A 48 -22.16 22.72 -1.28
CA ALA A 48 -22.36 24.13 -1.00
C ALA A 48 -21.55 24.56 0.25
N PRO A 49 -20.21 24.50 0.19
CA PRO A 49 -19.34 24.70 1.36
C PRO A 49 -19.48 26.10 1.99
N GLU A 50 -19.97 27.08 1.24
CA GLU A 50 -20.23 28.44 1.74
C GLU A 50 -21.49 28.53 2.62
N GLN A 51 -22.44 27.61 2.44
CA GLN A 51 -23.68 27.53 3.20
C GLN A 51 -23.59 26.57 4.39
N ALA A 52 -22.52 25.78 4.44
CA ALA A 52 -22.31 24.80 5.49
C ALA A 52 -21.77 25.46 6.77
N GLU A 53 -22.10 24.86 7.89
CA GLU A 53 -21.50 25.22 9.18
C GLU A 53 -19.96 25.14 9.12
N PRO A 54 -19.22 26.11 9.69
CA PRO A 54 -17.75 26.10 9.61
C PRO A 54 -17.10 24.82 10.13
N THR A 55 -17.66 24.22 11.19
CA THR A 55 -17.24 22.94 11.76
C THR A 55 -17.43 21.78 10.80
N ALA A 56 -18.60 21.68 10.17
CA ALA A 56 -18.92 20.63 9.20
C ALA A 56 -18.03 20.75 7.96
N ARG A 57 -17.82 21.97 7.47
CA ARG A 57 -16.89 22.24 6.37
C ARG A 57 -15.47 21.82 6.69
N ALA A 58 -14.95 22.15 7.86
CA ALA A 58 -13.61 21.76 8.30
C ALA A 58 -13.48 20.24 8.39
N ILE A 59 -14.45 19.55 8.97
CA ILE A 59 -14.45 18.07 9.07
C ILE A 59 -14.43 17.42 7.69
N VAL A 60 -15.25 17.88 6.76
CA VAL A 60 -15.36 17.28 5.42
C VAL A 60 -14.08 17.53 4.62
N TRP A 61 -13.60 18.77 4.53
CA TRP A 61 -12.54 19.16 3.61
C TRP A 61 -11.12 19.01 4.19
N GLN A 62 -10.95 19.17 5.51
CA GLN A 62 -9.62 19.14 6.13
C GLN A 62 -9.30 17.81 6.82
N ILE A 63 -10.34 16.99 7.16
CA ILE A 63 -10.14 15.72 7.85
C ILE A 63 -10.57 14.54 6.96
N ARG A 64 -11.86 14.48 6.55
CA ARG A 64 -12.38 13.29 5.86
C ARG A 64 -11.83 13.12 4.45
N LEU A 65 -11.88 14.16 3.63
CA LEU A 65 -11.45 14.08 2.23
C LEU A 65 -9.95 13.73 2.09
N PRO A 66 -9.02 14.41 2.79
CA PRO A 66 -7.60 14.04 2.73
C PRO A 66 -7.35 12.60 3.18
N ARG A 67 -8.03 12.13 4.22
CA ARG A 67 -7.90 10.77 4.75
C ARG A 67 -8.38 9.72 3.75
N ILE A 68 -9.53 9.94 3.11
CA ILE A 68 -10.08 9.06 2.06
C ILE A 68 -9.11 8.99 0.86
N LEU A 69 -8.57 10.13 0.42
CA LEU A 69 -7.61 10.19 -0.67
C LEU A 69 -6.32 9.44 -0.32
N LEU A 70 -5.79 9.63 0.89
CA LEU A 70 -4.64 8.87 1.36
C LEU A 70 -4.93 7.38 1.37
N ALA A 71 -6.05 6.95 1.98
CA ALA A 71 -6.43 5.54 2.03
C ALA A 71 -6.53 4.94 0.61
N ALA A 72 -7.15 5.65 -0.33
CA ALA A 72 -7.26 5.20 -1.72
C ALA A 72 -5.89 5.03 -2.37
N VAL A 73 -4.99 6.00 -2.22
CA VAL A 73 -3.64 5.98 -2.81
C VAL A 73 -2.75 4.91 -2.15
N VAL A 74 -2.79 4.79 -0.82
CA VAL A 74 -2.04 3.76 -0.08
C VAL A 74 -2.51 2.36 -0.51
N GLY A 75 -3.82 2.13 -0.53
CA GLY A 75 -4.39 0.85 -0.95
C GLY A 75 -4.06 0.48 -2.39
N ALA A 76 -4.15 1.44 -3.31
CA ALA A 76 -3.77 1.29 -4.70
C ALA A 76 -2.29 0.93 -4.85
N THR A 77 -1.42 1.66 -4.14
CA THR A 77 0.03 1.51 -4.20
C THR A 77 0.48 0.17 -3.61
N LEU A 78 -0.01 -0.19 -2.43
CA LEU A 78 0.35 -1.46 -1.78
C LEU A 78 -0.14 -2.66 -2.58
N SER A 79 -1.36 -2.60 -3.10
CA SER A 79 -1.92 -3.68 -3.93
C SER A 79 -1.16 -3.86 -5.23
N LEU A 80 -0.88 -2.77 -5.96
CA LEU A 80 -0.07 -2.83 -7.18
C LEU A 80 1.37 -3.27 -6.88
N GLY A 81 1.95 -2.78 -5.78
CA GLY A 81 3.27 -3.21 -5.31
C GLY A 81 3.32 -4.70 -5.04
N GLY A 82 2.31 -5.24 -4.38
CA GLY A 82 2.17 -6.68 -4.17
C GLY A 82 2.10 -7.46 -5.47
N LEU A 83 1.29 -7.01 -6.44
CA LEU A 83 1.21 -7.62 -7.77
C LEU A 83 2.58 -7.69 -8.46
N VAL A 84 3.35 -6.59 -8.41
CA VAL A 84 4.68 -6.51 -9.02
C VAL A 84 5.66 -7.44 -8.31
N PHE A 85 5.73 -7.44 -6.99
CA PHE A 85 6.63 -8.32 -6.23
C PHE A 85 6.28 -9.80 -6.43
N GLN A 86 4.99 -10.15 -6.46
CA GLN A 86 4.56 -11.51 -6.78
C GLN A 86 5.02 -11.97 -8.17
N ALA A 87 5.00 -11.08 -9.17
CA ALA A 87 5.50 -11.37 -10.51
C ALA A 87 7.03 -11.50 -10.55
N LEU A 88 7.76 -10.57 -9.93
CA LEU A 88 9.22 -10.53 -9.91
C LEU A 88 9.84 -11.74 -9.19
N LEU A 89 9.25 -12.11 -8.05
CA LEU A 89 9.72 -13.21 -7.22
C LEU A 89 9.08 -14.55 -7.59
N ARG A 90 8.08 -14.53 -8.48
CA ARG A 90 7.26 -15.72 -8.84
C ARG A 90 6.74 -16.45 -7.62
N ASN A 91 6.36 -15.68 -6.63
CA ASN A 91 5.81 -16.17 -5.38
C ASN A 91 4.50 -15.43 -5.08
N PRO A 92 3.35 -16.12 -5.07
CA PRO A 92 2.06 -15.47 -4.80
C PRO A 92 1.93 -14.94 -3.37
N LEU A 93 2.87 -15.31 -2.48
CA LEU A 93 2.94 -14.87 -1.08
C LEU A 93 3.85 -13.66 -0.90
N ALA A 94 4.43 -13.11 -1.98
CA ALA A 94 5.31 -11.95 -1.88
C ALA A 94 4.51 -10.68 -1.56
N GLU A 95 5.02 -9.93 -0.59
CA GLU A 95 4.51 -8.62 -0.17
C GLU A 95 5.48 -7.50 -0.57
N PRO A 96 5.01 -6.25 -0.67
CA PRO A 96 5.87 -5.10 -0.91
C PRO A 96 6.96 -4.90 0.15
N TYR A 97 6.71 -5.39 1.36
CA TYR A 97 7.60 -5.23 2.52
C TYR A 97 8.77 -6.22 2.59
N ILE A 98 8.79 -7.20 1.70
CA ILE A 98 9.75 -8.32 1.74
C ILE A 98 11.20 -7.87 1.58
N LEU A 99 11.45 -6.69 1.01
CA LEU A 99 12.80 -6.11 0.86
C LEU A 99 13.25 -5.26 2.06
N GLY A 100 12.59 -5.35 3.20
CA GLY A 100 12.95 -4.59 4.39
C GLY A 100 12.53 -3.12 4.37
N ILE A 101 11.77 -2.68 3.34
CA ILE A 101 11.29 -1.30 3.20
C ILE A 101 10.49 -0.86 4.44
N SER A 102 9.61 -1.72 4.95
CA SER A 102 8.82 -1.46 6.15
C SER A 102 9.67 -1.32 7.40
N GLY A 103 10.63 -2.23 7.59
CA GLY A 103 11.54 -2.19 8.73
C GLY A 103 12.40 -0.93 8.73
N GLY A 104 12.97 -0.58 7.56
CA GLY A 104 13.76 0.64 7.41
C GLY A 104 12.95 1.91 7.64
N SER A 105 11.72 1.95 7.10
CA SER A 105 10.81 3.07 7.32
C SER A 105 10.47 3.22 8.81
N ALA A 106 10.23 2.11 9.52
CA ALA A 106 9.94 2.11 10.95
C ALA A 106 11.14 2.58 11.79
N VAL A 107 12.35 2.09 11.48
CA VAL A 107 13.58 2.56 12.14
C VAL A 107 13.75 4.08 11.96
N GLY A 108 13.56 4.57 10.73
CA GLY A 108 13.64 6.00 10.43
C GLY A 108 12.57 6.82 11.16
N ALA A 109 11.32 6.37 11.14
CA ALA A 109 10.22 7.04 11.83
C ALA A 109 10.44 7.12 13.34
N ILE A 110 10.74 6.00 13.96
CA ILE A 110 10.95 5.92 15.42
C ILE A 110 12.17 6.73 15.83
N GLY A 111 13.27 6.63 15.08
CA GLY A 111 14.46 7.45 15.32
C GLY A 111 14.13 8.95 15.22
N GLY A 112 13.34 9.36 14.22
CA GLY A 112 12.87 10.73 14.07
C GLY A 112 12.01 11.20 15.25
N MET A 113 11.07 10.35 15.72
CA MET A 113 10.23 10.65 16.89
C MET A 113 11.06 10.81 18.16
N LEU A 114 12.03 9.91 18.40
CA LEU A 114 12.92 9.98 19.55
C LEU A 114 13.83 11.22 19.54
N LEU A 115 14.21 11.69 18.36
CA LEU A 115 14.95 12.94 18.17
C LEU A 115 14.07 14.20 18.29
N GLY A 116 12.76 14.04 18.56
CA GLY A 116 11.83 15.16 18.70
C GLY A 116 11.48 15.86 17.39
N LEU A 117 11.63 15.19 16.24
CA LEU A 117 11.23 15.75 14.96
C LEU A 117 9.71 15.88 14.88
N THR A 118 9.23 16.92 14.19
CA THR A 118 7.81 17.06 13.86
C THR A 118 7.32 15.88 13.01
N MET A 119 6.06 15.45 13.19
CA MET A 119 5.50 14.36 12.40
C MET A 119 5.63 14.61 10.90
N PHE A 120 5.32 15.82 10.46
CA PHE A 120 5.55 16.27 9.08
C PHE A 120 6.29 17.62 9.09
N PRO A 121 7.33 17.76 8.26
CA PRO A 121 7.95 16.76 7.36
C PRO A 121 8.98 15.83 8.03
N GLY A 122 9.39 16.09 9.27
CA GLY A 122 10.56 15.48 9.92
C GLY A 122 10.52 13.95 9.95
N VAL A 123 9.54 13.37 10.68
CA VAL A 123 9.38 11.91 10.80
C VAL A 123 9.11 11.26 9.43
N THR A 124 8.30 11.90 8.59
CA THR A 124 8.00 11.41 7.23
C THR A 124 9.29 11.29 6.38
N VAL A 125 10.15 12.30 6.39
CA VAL A 125 11.42 12.26 5.66
C VAL A 125 12.37 11.22 6.26
N ALA A 126 12.48 11.14 7.58
CA ALA A 126 13.30 10.14 8.24
C ALA A 126 12.85 8.71 7.92
N ALA A 127 11.54 8.44 7.92
CA ALA A 127 10.96 7.17 7.52
C ALA A 127 11.25 6.83 6.05
N PHE A 128 11.09 7.80 5.14
CA PHE A 128 11.42 7.63 3.73
C PHE A 128 12.89 7.30 3.52
N LEU A 129 13.80 8.05 4.15
CA LEU A 129 15.24 7.81 4.06
C LEU A 129 15.61 6.45 4.63
N GLY A 130 15.03 6.05 5.77
CA GLY A 130 15.23 4.72 6.34
C GLY A 130 14.84 3.60 5.38
N SER A 131 13.71 3.74 4.69
CA SER A 131 13.29 2.77 3.66
C SER A 131 14.21 2.74 2.44
N MET A 132 14.74 3.89 2.00
CA MET A 132 15.70 3.96 0.89
C MET A 132 17.04 3.36 1.26
N VAL A 133 17.52 3.57 2.47
CA VAL A 133 18.76 2.95 2.97
C VAL A 133 18.64 1.44 3.00
N THR A 134 17.54 0.89 3.54
CA THR A 134 17.35 -0.58 3.54
C THR A 134 17.20 -1.16 2.14
N LEU A 135 16.50 -0.48 1.24
CA LEU A 135 16.43 -0.87 -0.16
C LEU A 135 17.84 -0.91 -0.79
N ALA A 136 18.62 0.14 -0.60
CA ALA A 136 19.99 0.21 -1.12
C ALA A 136 20.86 -0.92 -0.55
N LEU A 137 20.77 -1.18 0.77
CA LEU A 137 21.48 -2.29 1.41
C LEU A 137 21.12 -3.63 0.78
N VAL A 138 19.82 -3.93 0.59
CA VAL A 138 19.38 -5.19 -0.03
C VAL A 138 19.84 -5.31 -1.48
N LEU A 139 19.88 -4.20 -2.23
CA LEU A 139 20.35 -4.20 -3.62
C LEU A 139 21.87 -4.34 -3.75
N LEU A 140 22.62 -3.82 -2.78
CA LEU A 140 24.08 -3.85 -2.73
C LEU A 140 24.62 -5.17 -2.15
N LEU A 141 23.80 -5.94 -1.43
CA LEU A 141 24.22 -7.25 -0.93
C LEU A 141 24.59 -8.14 -2.12
N PRO A 142 25.84 -8.64 -2.16
CA PRO A 142 26.30 -9.45 -3.27
C PRO A 142 25.45 -10.71 -3.36
N ALA A 143 24.82 -10.93 -4.51
CA ALA A 143 24.22 -12.21 -4.82
C ALA A 143 25.35 -13.26 -4.77
N SER A 144 25.34 -14.15 -3.79
CA SER A 144 26.30 -15.25 -3.76
C SER A 144 26.20 -15.99 -5.09
N ARG A 145 27.34 -16.40 -5.69
CA ARG A 145 27.38 -17.13 -6.95
C ARG A 145 26.51 -18.40 -6.95
N ALA A 146 26.16 -18.90 -5.76
CA ALA A 146 25.35 -20.10 -5.53
C ALA A 146 23.84 -19.83 -5.43
N ALA A 147 23.38 -18.60 -5.12
CA ALA A 147 21.95 -18.29 -5.03
C ALA A 147 21.45 -17.70 -6.36
N THR A 148 20.38 -18.27 -6.91
CA THR A 148 19.67 -17.65 -8.04
C THR A 148 19.18 -16.27 -7.59
N GLY A 149 19.36 -15.25 -8.39
CA GLY A 149 19.20 -13.84 -8.00
C GLY A 149 17.87 -13.41 -7.34
N LYS A 150 16.83 -14.26 -7.32
CA LYS A 150 15.58 -14.04 -6.58
C LYS A 150 15.66 -14.50 -5.12
N ASP A 151 16.32 -15.64 -4.86
CA ASP A 151 16.45 -16.22 -3.52
C ASP A 151 17.40 -15.36 -2.66
N SER A 152 18.42 -14.77 -3.29
CA SER A 152 19.33 -13.81 -2.66
C SER A 152 18.62 -12.52 -2.22
N LEU A 153 17.70 -11.97 -3.05
CA LEU A 153 16.90 -10.79 -2.67
C LEU A 153 15.95 -11.09 -1.52
N LEU A 154 15.30 -12.25 -1.53
CA LEU A 154 14.41 -12.68 -0.45
C LEU A 154 15.17 -12.84 0.86
N LEU A 155 16.28 -13.57 0.84
CA LEU A 155 17.11 -13.79 2.01
C LEU A 155 17.67 -12.47 2.55
N GLY A 156 18.21 -11.61 1.67
CA GLY A 156 18.69 -10.28 2.03
C GLY A 156 17.61 -9.43 2.69
N GLY A 157 16.41 -9.40 2.11
CA GLY A 157 15.27 -8.69 2.68
C GLY A 157 14.85 -9.20 4.06
N VAL A 158 14.80 -10.53 4.24
CA VAL A 158 14.49 -11.15 5.55
C VAL A 158 15.53 -10.78 6.60
N MET A 159 16.83 -10.87 6.27
CA MET A 159 17.91 -10.52 7.19
C MET A 159 17.88 -9.04 7.59
N VAL A 160 17.69 -8.13 6.61
CA VAL A 160 17.59 -6.70 6.88
C VAL A 160 16.35 -6.40 7.73
N ASN A 161 15.22 -7.05 7.46
CA ASN A 161 14.00 -6.86 8.25
C ASN A 161 14.17 -7.37 9.70
N ALA A 162 14.85 -8.50 9.92
CA ALA A 162 15.17 -9.01 11.24
C ALA A 162 16.08 -8.04 12.02
N PHE A 163 17.09 -7.48 11.35
CA PHE A 163 17.96 -6.45 11.93
C PHE A 163 17.16 -5.19 12.30
N CYS A 164 16.32 -4.68 11.39
CA CYS A 164 15.45 -3.54 11.66
C CYS A 164 14.51 -3.80 12.84
N SER A 165 13.95 -5.01 12.98
CA SER A 165 13.10 -5.38 14.11
C SER A 165 13.84 -5.32 15.44
N ALA A 166 15.10 -5.77 15.48
CA ALA A 166 15.95 -5.65 16.68
C ALA A 166 16.23 -4.18 17.01
N VAL A 167 16.53 -3.35 16.00
CA VAL A 167 16.76 -1.91 16.19
C VAL A 167 15.48 -1.22 16.67
N ILE A 168 14.32 -1.54 16.12
CA ILE A 168 13.01 -1.01 16.54
C ILE A 168 12.77 -1.32 18.02
N THR A 169 12.96 -2.58 18.44
CA THR A 169 12.79 -3.00 19.85
C THR A 169 13.76 -2.25 20.76
N PHE A 170 15.01 -2.10 20.32
CA PHE A 170 16.01 -1.31 21.06
C PHE A 170 15.59 0.15 21.20
N LEU A 171 15.17 0.81 20.13
CA LEU A 171 14.72 2.20 20.15
C LEU A 171 13.50 2.39 21.06
N ILE A 172 12.53 1.48 21.02
CA ILE A 172 11.37 1.52 21.92
C ILE A 172 11.79 1.39 23.38
N SER A 173 12.79 0.54 23.68
CA SER A 173 13.28 0.38 25.05
C SER A 173 13.99 1.63 25.61
N LEU A 174 14.45 2.52 24.75
CA LEU A 174 15.02 3.82 25.14
C LEU A 174 13.96 4.89 25.42
N SER A 175 12.71 4.66 24.98
CA SER A 175 11.63 5.61 25.17
C SER A 175 11.20 5.66 26.63
N GLN A 176 11.25 6.84 27.25
CA GLN A 176 10.94 7.01 28.67
C GLN A 176 9.49 7.49 28.90
N GLU A 177 8.84 8.03 27.87
CA GLU A 177 7.49 8.59 27.97
C GLU A 177 6.44 7.65 27.39
N SER A 178 5.39 7.37 28.14
CA SER A 178 4.27 6.52 27.70
C SER A 178 3.53 7.08 26.47
N THR A 179 3.41 8.39 26.35
CA THR A 179 2.82 9.09 25.20
C THR A 179 3.64 8.84 23.92
N GLN A 180 4.96 8.87 24.01
CA GLN A 180 5.86 8.62 22.89
C GLN A 180 5.74 7.16 22.41
N VAL A 181 5.71 6.21 23.33
CA VAL A 181 5.48 4.79 23.01
C VAL A 181 4.14 4.59 22.31
N HIS A 182 3.08 5.29 22.77
CA HIS A 182 1.78 5.23 22.14
C HIS A 182 1.82 5.70 20.67
N HIS A 183 2.44 6.84 20.39
CA HIS A 183 2.60 7.33 19.00
C HIS A 183 3.41 6.37 18.13
N ILE A 184 4.47 5.77 18.67
CA ILE A 184 5.26 4.76 17.96
C ILE A 184 4.42 3.54 17.60
N LEU A 185 3.64 3.01 18.58
CA LEU A 185 2.78 1.85 18.35
C LEU A 185 1.69 2.14 17.31
N PHE A 186 1.05 3.32 17.39
CA PHE A 186 0.05 3.71 16.39
C PHE A 186 0.64 3.80 14.99
N TRP A 187 1.82 4.41 14.86
CA TRP A 187 2.52 4.47 13.57
C TRP A 187 2.87 3.07 13.04
N LEU A 188 3.34 2.15 13.90
CA LEU A 188 3.64 0.76 13.51
C LEU A 188 2.39 -0.04 13.11
N MET A 189 1.22 0.35 13.58
CA MET A 189 -0.05 -0.29 13.24
C MET A 189 -0.73 0.33 12.01
N GLY A 190 -0.15 1.38 11.41
CA GLY A 190 -0.73 2.08 10.26
C GLY A 190 -1.86 3.02 10.64
N ASP A 191 -1.54 4.28 10.77
CA ASP A 191 -2.45 5.33 11.25
C ASP A 191 -2.60 6.45 10.23
N PHE A 192 -3.85 6.81 9.93
CA PHE A 192 -4.22 7.91 9.03
C PHE A 192 -4.70 9.14 9.78
N SER A 193 -4.70 9.13 11.12
CA SER A 193 -5.26 10.21 11.94
C SER A 193 -4.43 11.49 11.90
N MET A 194 -3.12 11.35 11.77
CA MET A 194 -2.16 12.46 11.80
C MET A 194 -1.93 13.11 10.43
N LEU A 195 -2.68 12.70 9.40
CA LEU A 195 -2.50 13.25 8.05
C LEU A 195 -2.97 14.70 7.97
N LYS A 196 -2.13 15.55 7.38
CA LYS A 196 -2.47 16.91 6.97
C LYS A 196 -2.63 17.00 5.46
N SER A 197 -3.55 17.84 4.99
CA SER A 197 -3.78 18.06 3.56
C SER A 197 -2.53 18.50 2.79
N GLU A 198 -1.58 19.17 3.46
CA GLU A 198 -0.28 19.58 2.92
C GLU A 198 0.60 18.40 2.46
N GLN A 199 0.32 17.19 2.91
CA GLN A 199 1.06 15.97 2.56
C GLN A 199 0.58 15.35 1.24
N LEU A 200 -0.66 15.62 0.82
CA LEU A 200 -1.25 15.02 -0.37
C LEU A 200 -0.47 15.26 -1.68
N PRO A 201 0.09 16.46 -1.94
CA PRO A 201 0.84 16.71 -3.16
C PRO A 201 2.04 15.78 -3.36
N ILE A 202 2.67 15.31 -2.26
CA ILE A 202 3.81 14.38 -2.32
C ILE A 202 3.40 13.05 -2.99
N LEU A 203 2.14 12.64 -2.81
CA LEU A 203 1.61 11.42 -3.42
C LEU A 203 1.56 11.48 -4.95
N LEU A 204 1.62 12.66 -5.56
CA LEU A 204 1.71 12.82 -7.01
C LEU A 204 3.01 12.22 -7.57
N LEU A 205 4.07 12.12 -6.75
CA LEU A 205 5.32 11.45 -7.13
C LEU A 205 5.16 9.95 -7.41
N ILE A 206 4.02 9.36 -7.03
CA ILE A 206 3.68 7.96 -7.33
C ILE A 206 3.26 7.80 -8.80
N LEU A 207 2.69 8.83 -9.42
CA LEU A 207 2.13 8.74 -10.78
C LEU A 207 3.13 8.26 -11.84
N PRO A 208 4.38 8.73 -11.90
CA PRO A 208 5.36 8.21 -12.85
C PRO A 208 5.64 6.71 -12.64
N CYS A 209 5.68 6.26 -11.38
CA CYS A 209 5.89 4.85 -11.06
C CYS A 209 4.69 4.00 -11.49
N LEU A 210 3.48 4.47 -11.26
CA LEU A 210 2.25 3.83 -11.75
C LEU A 210 2.29 3.70 -13.27
N ALA A 211 2.57 4.80 -13.99
CA ALA A 211 2.64 4.82 -15.44
C ALA A 211 3.69 3.81 -15.96
N LEU A 212 4.88 3.76 -15.34
CA LEU A 212 5.93 2.80 -15.69
C LEU A 212 5.44 1.35 -15.51
N ILE A 213 4.78 1.03 -14.38
CA ILE A 213 4.29 -0.33 -14.11
C ILE A 213 3.20 -0.72 -15.11
N PHE A 214 2.29 0.20 -15.47
CA PHE A 214 1.28 -0.06 -16.51
C PHE A 214 1.92 -0.36 -17.88
N VAL A 215 2.94 0.38 -18.29
CA VAL A 215 3.71 0.12 -19.53
C VAL A 215 4.41 -1.25 -19.44
N MET A 216 4.89 -1.62 -18.26
CA MET A 216 5.59 -2.89 -18.03
C MET A 216 4.64 -4.09 -17.85
N ALA A 217 3.32 -3.93 -17.93
CA ALA A 217 2.37 -5.04 -17.75
C ALA A 217 2.57 -6.20 -18.76
N ARG A 218 2.93 -5.89 -20.03
CA ARG A 218 3.26 -6.92 -21.02
C ARG A 218 4.57 -7.64 -20.70
N PRO A 219 5.71 -6.96 -20.47
CA PRO A 219 6.93 -7.59 -19.95
C PRO A 219 6.69 -8.45 -18.70
N MET A 220 5.85 -8.03 -17.76
CA MET A 220 5.50 -8.81 -16.56
C MET A 220 4.83 -10.14 -16.92
N ASN A 221 3.93 -10.18 -17.91
CA ASN A 221 3.33 -11.43 -18.40
C ASN A 221 4.40 -12.37 -18.95
N LEU A 222 5.37 -11.85 -19.70
CA LEU A 222 6.46 -12.65 -20.26
C LEU A 222 7.43 -13.18 -19.18
N LEU A 223 7.65 -12.42 -18.09
CA LEU A 223 8.45 -12.89 -16.96
C LEU A 223 7.86 -14.12 -16.28
N LEU A 224 6.54 -14.33 -16.32
CA LEU A 224 5.92 -15.55 -15.78
C LEU A 224 6.32 -16.82 -16.53
N LEU A 225 6.64 -16.72 -17.82
CA LEU A 225 7.06 -17.86 -18.66
C LEU A 225 8.48 -18.36 -18.35
N GLY A 226 9.26 -17.59 -17.62
CA GLY A 226 10.64 -17.92 -17.30
C GLY A 226 11.64 -16.93 -17.90
N ARG A 227 12.85 -16.89 -17.28
CA ARG A 227 13.91 -15.98 -17.71
C ARG A 227 14.35 -16.24 -19.16
N GLU A 228 14.55 -17.51 -19.49
CA GLU A 228 15.01 -17.92 -20.83
C GLU A 228 13.95 -17.61 -21.87
N SER A 229 12.70 -18.02 -21.65
CA SER A 229 11.60 -17.75 -22.57
C SER A 229 11.35 -16.26 -22.77
N ALA A 230 11.35 -15.46 -21.68
CA ALA A 230 11.20 -14.02 -21.78
C ALA A 230 12.34 -13.37 -22.58
N SER A 231 13.58 -13.82 -22.38
CA SER A 231 14.74 -13.33 -23.14
C SER A 231 14.67 -13.71 -24.61
N ALA A 232 14.25 -14.93 -24.92
CA ALA A 232 14.07 -15.39 -26.31
C ALA A 232 12.98 -14.57 -27.04
N LEU A 233 11.99 -14.06 -26.31
CA LEU A 233 10.94 -13.15 -26.81
C LEU A 233 11.38 -11.67 -26.84
N GLY A 234 12.67 -11.38 -26.67
CA GLY A 234 13.24 -10.03 -26.80
C GLY A 234 13.12 -9.16 -25.56
N VAL A 235 12.70 -9.70 -24.39
CA VAL A 235 12.64 -8.92 -23.15
C VAL A 235 13.99 -8.87 -22.47
N ASN A 236 14.53 -7.69 -22.23
CA ASN A 236 15.67 -7.52 -21.33
C ASN A 236 15.24 -7.71 -19.88
N VAL A 237 15.25 -8.98 -19.42
CA VAL A 237 14.76 -9.39 -18.10
C VAL A 237 15.42 -8.62 -16.97
N GLN A 238 16.73 -8.37 -17.04
CA GLN A 238 17.47 -7.66 -16.00
C GLN A 238 17.02 -6.19 -15.89
N ARG A 239 16.87 -5.50 -17.02
CA ARG A 239 16.41 -4.11 -17.06
C ARG A 239 14.97 -3.98 -16.53
N VAL A 240 14.07 -4.84 -17.00
CA VAL A 240 12.67 -4.85 -16.53
C VAL A 240 12.58 -5.11 -15.04
N ARG A 241 13.36 -6.09 -14.53
CA ARG A 241 13.42 -6.41 -13.11
C ARG A 241 13.86 -5.22 -12.26
N VAL A 242 14.96 -4.56 -12.62
CA VAL A 242 15.49 -3.41 -11.88
C VAL A 242 14.52 -2.24 -11.91
N LEU A 243 13.96 -1.89 -13.08
CA LEU A 243 13.00 -0.80 -13.22
C LEU A 243 11.75 -1.02 -12.36
N LEU A 244 11.15 -2.22 -12.44
CA LEU A 244 9.98 -2.55 -11.64
C LEU A 244 10.30 -2.55 -10.14
N LEU A 245 11.45 -3.10 -9.75
CA LEU A 245 11.86 -3.17 -8.36
C LEU A 245 12.07 -1.77 -7.76
N VAL A 246 12.81 -0.91 -8.45
CA VAL A 246 13.08 0.47 -7.98
C VAL A 246 11.80 1.29 -7.95
N ALA A 247 11.01 1.29 -9.03
CA ALA A 247 9.77 2.06 -9.08
C ALA A 247 8.76 1.62 -8.01
N THR A 248 8.60 0.30 -7.83
CA THR A 248 7.68 -0.24 -6.82
C THR A 248 8.15 0.07 -5.41
N SER A 249 9.42 -0.11 -5.11
CA SER A 249 9.97 0.19 -3.80
C SER A 249 9.87 1.68 -3.48
N PHE A 250 10.14 2.55 -4.43
CA PHE A 250 10.01 4.00 -4.28
C PHE A 250 8.57 4.41 -3.96
N MET A 251 7.59 3.96 -4.76
CA MET A 251 6.19 4.31 -4.51
C MET A 251 5.66 3.73 -3.19
N VAL A 252 6.07 2.51 -2.80
CA VAL A 252 5.72 1.91 -1.51
C VAL A 252 6.31 2.72 -0.36
N SER A 253 7.59 3.14 -0.46
CA SER A 253 8.22 3.99 0.55
C SER A 253 7.52 5.33 0.73
N LEU A 254 7.06 5.96 -0.38
CA LEU A 254 6.31 7.22 -0.34
C LEU A 254 4.97 7.12 0.39
N VAL A 255 4.29 5.98 0.32
CA VAL A 255 3.03 5.81 1.06
C VAL A 255 3.28 5.39 2.51
N VAL A 256 4.23 4.48 2.75
CA VAL A 256 4.53 3.96 4.09
C VAL A 256 5.03 5.06 5.03
N CYS A 257 5.86 5.99 4.55
CA CYS A 257 6.34 7.09 5.39
C CYS A 257 5.23 8.04 5.86
N GLN A 258 4.07 8.02 5.20
CA GLN A 258 2.91 8.84 5.57
C GLN A 258 1.83 8.07 6.32
N SER A 259 1.65 6.79 5.99
CA SER A 259 0.58 5.94 6.51
C SER A 259 0.99 5.04 7.67
N GLY A 260 2.29 4.91 7.93
CA GLY A 260 2.80 3.80 8.73
C GLY A 260 2.64 2.46 8.01
N LEU A 261 2.71 1.36 8.77
CA LEU A 261 2.71 0.01 8.22
C LEU A 261 1.29 -0.54 8.08
N VAL A 262 0.87 -0.78 6.83
CA VAL A 262 -0.44 -1.37 6.53
C VAL A 262 -0.24 -2.71 5.84
N GLY A 263 -0.48 -3.81 6.55
CA GLY A 263 -0.27 -5.17 6.05
C GLY A 263 -1.45 -5.73 5.26
N PHE A 264 -1.21 -6.87 4.62
CA PHE A 264 -2.18 -7.72 3.90
C PHE A 264 -2.77 -7.16 2.60
N VAL A 265 -2.80 -5.85 2.37
CA VAL A 265 -3.36 -5.25 1.14
C VAL A 265 -2.63 -5.76 -0.10
N GLY A 266 -1.29 -5.72 -0.07
CA GLY A 266 -0.44 -6.16 -1.19
C GLY A 266 -0.43 -7.68 -1.41
N LEU A 267 -0.87 -8.44 -0.44
CA LEU A 267 -0.94 -9.90 -0.51
C LEU A 267 -2.31 -10.37 -0.99
N VAL A 268 -3.37 -9.86 -0.36
CA VAL A 268 -4.74 -10.34 -0.52
C VAL A 268 -5.35 -9.87 -1.84
N ILE A 269 -5.25 -8.59 -2.14
CA ILE A 269 -5.95 -7.99 -3.28
C ILE A 269 -5.47 -8.56 -4.63
N PRO A 270 -4.15 -8.63 -4.93
CA PRO A 270 -3.69 -9.25 -6.18
C PRO A 270 -4.06 -10.73 -6.28
N HIS A 271 -4.09 -11.42 -5.16
CA HIS A 271 -4.46 -12.84 -5.12
C HIS A 271 -5.95 -13.05 -5.49
N ILE A 272 -6.86 -12.26 -4.90
CA ILE A 272 -8.28 -12.29 -5.23
C ILE A 272 -8.50 -11.99 -6.71
N PHE A 273 -7.91 -10.90 -7.21
CA PHE A 273 -8.10 -10.54 -8.62
C PHE A 273 -7.50 -11.55 -9.59
N ARG A 274 -6.41 -12.21 -9.23
CA ARG A 274 -5.86 -13.29 -10.06
C ARG A 274 -6.81 -14.48 -10.18
N GLN A 275 -7.51 -14.83 -9.10
CA GLN A 275 -8.54 -15.88 -9.14
C GLN A 275 -9.77 -15.48 -9.96
N LEU A 276 -10.18 -14.21 -9.91
CA LEU A 276 -11.39 -13.73 -10.60
C LEU A 276 -11.14 -13.37 -12.08
N LEU A 277 -10.00 -12.76 -12.38
CA LEU A 277 -9.71 -12.16 -13.68
C LEU A 277 -8.70 -12.95 -14.51
N GLY A 278 -7.99 -13.90 -13.89
CA GLY A 278 -6.86 -14.60 -14.50
C GLY A 278 -5.53 -13.88 -14.26
N SER A 279 -4.45 -14.36 -14.91
CA SER A 279 -3.08 -13.92 -14.63
C SER A 279 -2.55 -12.81 -15.55
N ASP A 280 -3.38 -12.21 -16.41
CA ASP A 280 -2.95 -11.14 -17.31
C ASP A 280 -2.75 -9.82 -16.56
N HIS A 281 -1.50 -9.36 -16.45
CA HIS A 281 -1.15 -8.12 -15.75
C HIS A 281 -1.78 -6.87 -16.36
N ARG A 282 -2.20 -6.89 -17.62
CA ARG A 282 -2.92 -5.78 -18.25
C ARG A 282 -4.32 -5.57 -17.63
N LEU A 283 -4.94 -6.65 -17.13
CA LEU A 283 -6.19 -6.61 -16.37
C LEU A 283 -5.93 -6.42 -14.88
N LEU A 284 -4.92 -7.13 -14.36
CA LEU A 284 -4.64 -7.14 -12.93
C LEU A 284 -4.13 -5.80 -12.41
N ALA A 285 -3.29 -5.09 -13.18
CA ALA A 285 -2.71 -3.83 -12.70
C ALA A 285 -3.77 -2.76 -12.42
N PRO A 286 -4.69 -2.40 -13.35
CA PRO A 286 -5.76 -1.47 -13.04
C PRO A 286 -6.73 -2.01 -11.97
N ALA A 287 -7.00 -3.32 -11.96
CA ALA A 287 -7.85 -3.92 -10.93
C ALA A 287 -7.24 -3.80 -9.53
N CYS A 288 -5.93 -4.01 -9.39
CA CYS A 288 -5.21 -3.84 -8.12
C CYS A 288 -5.22 -2.38 -7.65
N VAL A 289 -5.03 -1.42 -8.56
CA VAL A 289 -5.07 0.01 -8.21
C VAL A 289 -6.45 0.40 -7.68
N LEU A 290 -7.49 0.14 -8.45
CA LEU A 290 -8.84 0.55 -8.09
C LEU A 290 -9.42 -0.27 -6.93
N GLY A 291 -9.26 -1.58 -6.99
CA GLY A 291 -9.77 -2.48 -5.95
C GLY A 291 -9.00 -2.40 -4.64
N GLY A 292 -7.68 -2.21 -4.70
CA GLY A 292 -6.85 -1.98 -3.52
C GLY A 292 -7.20 -0.66 -2.84
N GLY A 293 -7.42 0.40 -3.63
CA GLY A 293 -7.92 1.68 -3.12
C GLY A 293 -9.28 1.55 -2.44
N ALA A 294 -10.25 0.91 -3.12
CA ALA A 294 -11.59 0.70 -2.56
C ALA A 294 -11.56 -0.12 -1.26
N TYR A 295 -10.76 -1.19 -1.24
CA TYR A 295 -10.60 -2.03 -0.06
C TYR A 295 -10.06 -1.25 1.14
N LEU A 296 -9.01 -0.45 0.93
CA LEU A 296 -8.40 0.27 2.07
C LEU A 296 -9.26 1.43 2.54
N VAL A 297 -9.96 2.14 1.66
CA VAL A 297 -10.98 3.14 2.05
C VAL A 297 -12.08 2.49 2.88
N PHE A 298 -12.54 1.29 2.51
CA PHE A 298 -13.52 0.55 3.29
C PHE A 298 -12.98 0.10 4.65
N CYS A 299 -11.73 -0.39 4.73
CA CYS A 299 -11.09 -0.74 5.99
C CYS A 299 -10.91 0.48 6.91
N ASP A 300 -10.55 1.64 6.37
CA ASP A 300 -10.44 2.89 7.13
C ASP A 300 -11.81 3.35 7.64
N LEU A 301 -12.87 3.22 6.84
CA LEU A 301 -14.24 3.48 7.28
C LEU A 301 -14.61 2.59 8.47
N LEU A 302 -14.36 1.28 8.37
CA LEU A 302 -14.61 0.34 9.46
C LEU A 302 -13.81 0.70 10.72
N ALA A 303 -12.53 1.04 10.58
CA ALA A 303 -11.67 1.45 11.70
C ALA A 303 -12.27 2.65 12.46
N ARG A 304 -12.80 3.63 11.73
CA ARG A 304 -13.46 4.82 12.30
C ARG A 304 -14.80 4.52 12.95
N MET A 305 -15.53 3.52 12.45
CA MET A 305 -16.85 3.14 13.01
C MET A 305 -16.74 2.23 14.23
N LEU A 306 -15.73 1.36 14.29
CA LEU A 306 -15.53 0.41 15.39
C LEU A 306 -14.98 1.08 16.65
N SER A 307 -14.26 2.17 16.54
CA SER A 307 -13.70 2.89 17.68
C SER A 307 -14.72 3.86 18.28
N LYS A 308 -15.09 3.63 19.53
CA LYS A 308 -16.00 4.53 20.30
C LYS A 308 -15.25 5.60 21.08
N THR A 309 -13.98 5.40 21.39
CA THR A 309 -13.23 6.21 22.36
C THR A 309 -11.97 6.86 21.76
N GLY A 310 -11.72 6.67 20.50
CA GLY A 310 -10.52 7.17 19.83
C GLY A 310 -10.41 6.64 18.41
N GLU A 311 -9.31 6.89 17.74
CA GLU A 311 -9.06 6.38 16.41
C GLU A 311 -8.40 4.99 16.48
N MET A 312 -8.92 4.04 15.71
CA MET A 312 -8.31 2.73 15.56
C MET A 312 -7.39 2.76 14.34
N PRO A 313 -6.12 2.32 14.46
CA PRO A 313 -5.25 2.17 13.31
C PRO A 313 -5.83 1.23 12.25
N VAL A 314 -5.78 1.66 10.98
CA VAL A 314 -6.38 0.90 9.86
C VAL A 314 -5.72 -0.45 9.65
N GLY A 315 -4.43 -0.58 9.97
CA GLY A 315 -3.69 -1.83 9.83
C GLY A 315 -4.22 -2.96 10.70
N ILE A 316 -4.86 -2.65 11.83
CA ILE A 316 -5.55 -3.65 12.66
C ILE A 316 -6.72 -4.26 11.87
N VAL A 317 -7.53 -3.43 11.23
CA VAL A 317 -8.69 -3.89 10.44
C VAL A 317 -8.24 -4.68 9.22
N THR A 318 -7.20 -4.20 8.50
CA THR A 318 -6.67 -4.93 7.35
C THR A 318 -6.07 -6.28 7.73
N ALA A 319 -5.45 -6.40 8.91
CA ALA A 319 -4.93 -7.66 9.41
C ALA A 319 -6.05 -8.62 9.84
N LEU A 320 -7.06 -8.11 10.58
CA LEU A 320 -8.21 -8.91 11.03
C LEU A 320 -9.04 -9.47 9.86
N ILE A 321 -9.17 -8.74 8.77
CA ILE A 321 -9.87 -9.20 7.57
C ILE A 321 -8.92 -10.02 6.68
N GLY A 322 -7.71 -9.51 6.46
CA GLY A 322 -6.77 -10.04 5.48
C GLY A 322 -6.22 -11.42 5.85
N ALA A 323 -5.80 -11.61 7.11
CA ALA A 323 -5.20 -12.87 7.53
C ALA A 323 -6.18 -14.06 7.46
N PRO A 324 -7.41 -14.02 8.01
CA PRO A 324 -8.36 -15.10 7.87
C PRO A 324 -8.76 -15.37 6.41
N LEU A 325 -9.00 -14.31 5.64
CA LEU A 325 -9.33 -14.42 4.22
C LEU A 325 -8.21 -15.11 3.44
N PHE A 326 -6.96 -14.76 3.70
CA PHE A 326 -5.82 -15.36 3.02
C PHE A 326 -5.64 -16.83 3.41
N ILE A 327 -5.80 -17.19 4.69
CA ILE A 327 -5.79 -18.60 5.14
C ILE A 327 -6.87 -19.40 4.44
N PHE A 328 -8.08 -18.86 4.33
CA PHE A 328 -9.18 -19.48 3.60
C PHE A 328 -8.87 -19.71 2.11
N LEU A 329 -8.30 -18.69 1.44
CA LEU A 329 -7.90 -18.78 0.03
C LEU A 329 -6.84 -19.86 -0.21
N LEU A 330 -5.84 -19.96 0.68
CA LEU A 330 -4.82 -21.00 0.62
C LEU A 330 -5.39 -22.41 0.85
N TRP A 331 -6.33 -22.54 1.77
CA TRP A 331 -6.99 -23.82 2.01
C TRP A 331 -7.81 -24.29 0.80
N ARG A 332 -8.52 -23.35 0.17
CA ARG A 332 -9.30 -23.64 -1.05
C ARG A 332 -8.42 -23.98 -2.25
N ALA A 333 -7.25 -23.37 -2.40
CA ALA A 333 -6.32 -23.62 -3.51
C ALA A 333 -5.65 -25.00 -3.44
N ARG A 334 -5.72 -25.71 -2.30
CA ARG A 334 -5.20 -27.08 -2.13
C ARG A 334 -6.21 -28.18 -2.52
N ARG A 335 -7.45 -27.80 -2.77
CA ARG A 335 -8.51 -28.70 -3.27
C ARG A 335 -8.69 -28.53 -4.78
#